data_601a26ba01047f2b765c15484d2187ea
#
_entry.id   601a26ba01047f2b765c15484d2187ea
#
_cell.length_a   1.000
_cell.length_b   1.000
_cell.length_c   1.000
_cell.angle_alpha   90.00
_cell.angle_beta   90.00
_cell.angle_gamma   90.00
#
_symmetry.space_group_name_H-M   'P 1'
#
loop_
_entity.id
_entity.type
_entity.pdbx_description
1 polymer ?
#
loop_
_entity_poly.entity_id
_entity_poly.type
_entity_poly.pdbx_seq_one_letter_code
_entity_poly.pdbx_strand_id
1 'polypeptide(L)'
;MAIPKNRDIYSATIKMFGSQPEPPFETPERLLADWGEVWGCDNDVGQIGKVLMHRPGDEFNIINPNKRIAEIGSYGDLEEGWYWQSDTIPSLAEMQVQHDALADTLRAEGVEVIYLEDIKENQFKSVYTRDSSFAIKGGAIVSRMAPRMRQGEEQTVTRTLANLGMPILRTITGGGMIEGGSFCWLNSTT
;
A
#
# COMPACT_ATOMS: atom_id res chain seq x y z
N MET A 1 22.71 30.68 35.74
CA MET A 1 22.20 29.47 36.38
C MET A 1 23.02 28.32 35.87
N ALA A 2 23.90 27.69 36.66
CA ALA A 2 24.75 26.60 36.22
C ALA A 2 23.89 25.38 35.94
N ILE A 3 24.03 24.79 34.75
CA ILE A 3 23.38 23.52 34.37
C ILE A 3 23.84 22.46 35.37
N PRO A 4 22.91 21.70 36.01
CA PRO A 4 23.31 20.71 36.99
C PRO A 4 24.31 19.72 36.39
N LYS A 5 25.41 19.51 37.09
CA LYS A 5 26.47 18.55 36.74
C LYS A 5 26.00 17.11 36.53
N ASN A 6 24.76 16.79 36.95
CA ASN A 6 24.12 15.48 36.76
C ASN A 6 23.90 15.08 35.30
N ARG A 7 23.83 16.04 34.38
CA ARG A 7 23.63 15.72 32.96
C ARG A 7 24.88 15.12 32.30
N ASP A 8 26.05 15.59 32.73
CA ASP A 8 27.34 15.09 32.20
C ASP A 8 27.66 13.71 32.79
N ILE A 9 27.29 13.47 34.05
CA ILE A 9 27.45 12.15 34.69
C ILE A 9 26.53 11.14 34.06
N TYR A 10 25.28 11.51 33.74
CA TYR A 10 24.30 10.63 33.13
C TYR A 10 24.75 10.20 31.75
N SER A 11 25.18 11.13 30.90
CA SER A 11 25.67 10.84 29.55
C SER A 11 27.01 10.11 29.51
N ALA A 12 27.86 10.27 30.57
CA ALA A 12 29.12 9.56 30.70
C ALA A 12 28.96 8.15 31.27
N THR A 13 27.95 7.92 32.12
CA THR A 13 27.73 6.64 32.79
C THR A 13 26.78 5.73 32.02
N ILE A 14 25.76 6.31 31.39
CA ILE A 14 24.80 5.62 30.54
C ILE A 14 25.10 6.02 29.11
N LYS A 15 25.65 5.11 28.31
CA LYS A 15 25.91 5.33 26.88
C LYS A 15 24.56 5.39 26.13
N MET A 16 23.86 6.53 26.28
CA MET A 16 22.57 6.76 25.59
C MET A 16 22.74 6.97 24.10
N PHE A 17 23.93 7.41 23.68
CA PHE A 17 24.24 7.65 22.28
C PHE A 17 25.54 6.92 21.91
N GLY A 18 25.60 6.40 20.69
CA GLY A 18 26.81 5.84 20.14
C GLY A 18 27.88 6.92 19.92
N SER A 19 29.16 6.52 19.77
CA SER A 19 30.28 7.40 19.44
C SER A 19 30.32 7.80 17.95
N GLN A 20 29.51 7.15 17.14
CA GLN A 20 29.37 7.36 15.70
C GLN A 20 27.94 7.71 15.37
N PRO A 21 27.68 8.42 14.27
CA PRO A 21 26.31 8.61 13.76
C PRO A 21 25.60 7.27 13.58
N GLU A 22 24.30 7.24 13.91
CA GLU A 22 23.50 6.07 13.66
C GLU A 22 23.41 5.79 12.13
N PRO A 23 23.42 4.52 11.71
CA PRO A 23 23.22 4.18 10.30
C PRO A 23 21.85 4.64 9.81
N PRO A 24 21.69 4.85 8.49
CA PRO A 24 20.39 5.16 7.92
C PRO A 24 19.31 4.13 8.31
N PHE A 25 18.10 4.61 8.53
CA PHE A 25 16.96 3.79 8.93
C PHE A 25 16.70 2.61 7.99
N GLU A 26 16.88 2.84 6.68
CA GLU A 26 16.61 1.88 5.62
C GLU A 26 17.73 0.86 5.38
N THR A 27 18.79 0.83 6.21
CA THR A 27 19.79 -0.23 6.09
C THR A 27 19.20 -1.59 6.48
N PRO A 28 19.54 -2.68 5.74
CA PRO A 28 18.98 -4.01 6.01
C PRO A 28 19.17 -4.47 7.47
N GLU A 29 20.34 -4.19 8.06
CA GLU A 29 20.66 -4.58 9.44
C GLU A 29 19.76 -3.86 10.45
N ARG A 30 19.46 -2.58 10.24
CA ARG A 30 18.56 -1.80 11.11
C ARG A 30 17.12 -2.26 10.96
N LEU A 31 16.66 -2.43 9.74
CA LEU A 31 15.31 -2.92 9.48
C LEU A 31 15.09 -4.29 10.11
N LEU A 32 16.02 -5.20 9.94
CA LEU A 32 15.92 -6.53 10.54
C LEU A 32 15.92 -6.47 12.07
N ALA A 33 16.76 -5.64 12.67
CA ALA A 33 16.88 -5.52 14.12
C ALA A 33 15.65 -4.86 14.77
N ASP A 34 15.12 -3.79 14.15
CA ASP A 34 14.09 -2.96 14.76
C ASP A 34 12.67 -3.37 14.30
N TRP A 35 12.52 -3.90 13.07
CA TRP A 35 11.24 -4.22 12.43
C TRP A 35 11.07 -5.69 12.09
N GLY A 36 12.07 -6.52 12.39
CA GLY A 36 12.02 -7.98 12.20
C GLY A 36 12.15 -8.46 10.75
N GLU A 37 12.13 -7.54 9.79
CA GLU A 37 12.23 -7.85 8.35
C GLU A 37 12.84 -6.67 7.57
N VAL A 38 13.47 -6.96 6.42
CA VAL A 38 13.95 -5.94 5.50
C VAL A 38 12.82 -5.49 4.59
N TRP A 39 12.13 -4.44 5.01
CA TRP A 39 10.98 -3.89 4.29
C TRP A 39 11.37 -2.95 3.16
N GLY A 40 10.56 -2.97 2.12
CA GLY A 40 10.62 -1.99 1.04
C GLY A 40 11.02 -2.59 -0.31
N CYS A 41 11.24 -1.67 -1.26
CA CYS A 41 11.59 -1.97 -2.63
C CYS A 41 12.50 -0.87 -3.18
N ASP A 42 13.38 -1.18 -4.12
CA ASP A 42 14.28 -0.21 -4.77
C ASP A 42 14.35 -0.37 -6.29
N ASN A 43 13.45 -1.16 -6.85
CA ASN A 43 13.36 -1.39 -8.29
C ASN A 43 11.98 -1.98 -8.68
N ASP A 44 11.64 -1.89 -9.97
CA ASP A 44 10.38 -2.45 -10.53
C ASP A 44 10.58 -3.77 -11.29
N VAL A 45 11.79 -4.34 -11.30
CA VAL A 45 12.15 -5.50 -12.15
C VAL A 45 12.84 -6.62 -11.38
N GLY A 46 13.04 -6.46 -10.09
CA GLY A 46 13.63 -7.48 -9.23
C GLY A 46 12.67 -8.63 -8.92
N GLN A 47 13.19 -9.65 -8.28
CA GLN A 47 12.37 -10.75 -7.78
C GLN A 47 11.40 -10.24 -6.70
N ILE A 48 10.11 -10.52 -6.89
CA ILE A 48 9.07 -10.16 -5.93
C ILE A 48 9.16 -11.12 -4.75
N GLY A 49 9.30 -10.60 -3.53
CA GLY A 49 9.25 -11.40 -2.30
C GLY A 49 7.85 -11.47 -1.72
N LYS A 50 7.17 -10.32 -1.66
CA LYS A 50 5.80 -10.18 -1.13
C LYS A 50 4.96 -9.30 -2.03
N VAL A 51 3.68 -9.60 -2.12
CA VAL A 51 2.71 -8.79 -2.86
C VAL A 51 1.44 -8.59 -2.05
N LEU A 52 0.98 -7.34 -2.00
CA LEU A 52 -0.31 -7.01 -1.41
C LEU A 52 -1.37 -7.08 -2.51
N MET A 53 -2.42 -7.85 -2.28
CA MET A 53 -3.53 -8.07 -3.21
C MET A 53 -4.86 -7.85 -2.50
N HIS A 54 -5.92 -7.72 -3.28
CA HIS A 54 -7.30 -7.82 -2.79
C HIS A 54 -8.09 -8.76 -3.69
N ARG A 55 -8.64 -9.81 -3.11
CA ARG A 55 -9.54 -10.73 -3.82
C ARG A 55 -10.91 -10.09 -3.95
N PRO A 56 -11.49 -9.97 -5.15
CA PRO A 56 -12.82 -9.40 -5.35
C PRO A 56 -13.87 -10.04 -4.43
N GLY A 57 -14.67 -9.22 -3.76
CA GLY A 57 -15.68 -9.63 -2.80
C GLY A 57 -17.00 -8.87 -2.97
N ASP A 58 -17.76 -8.80 -1.89
CA ASP A 58 -19.11 -8.21 -1.90
C ASP A 58 -19.15 -6.70 -2.22
N GLU A 59 -18.01 -6.01 -2.14
CA GLU A 59 -17.89 -4.62 -2.55
C GLU A 59 -18.21 -4.40 -4.03
N PHE A 60 -18.15 -5.45 -4.87
CA PHE A 60 -18.58 -5.41 -6.27
C PHE A 60 -20.09 -5.35 -6.46
N ASN A 61 -20.88 -5.60 -5.43
CA ASN A 61 -22.36 -5.51 -5.49
C ASN A 61 -22.86 -4.07 -5.71
N ILE A 62 -22.01 -3.05 -5.54
CA ILE A 62 -22.33 -1.67 -5.91
C ILE A 62 -22.56 -1.50 -7.41
N ILE A 63 -21.96 -2.36 -8.24
CA ILE A 63 -22.08 -2.28 -9.69
C ILE A 63 -23.48 -2.72 -10.13
N ASN A 64 -24.31 -1.76 -10.50
CA ASN A 64 -25.68 -2.00 -10.90
C ASN A 64 -25.79 -2.13 -12.43
N PRO A 65 -26.15 -3.31 -12.97
CA PRO A 65 -26.26 -3.54 -14.40
C PRO A 65 -27.35 -2.70 -15.10
N ASN A 66 -28.29 -2.14 -14.33
CA ASN A 66 -29.34 -1.27 -14.86
C ASN A 66 -28.87 0.19 -15.05
N LYS A 67 -27.72 0.54 -14.50
CA LYS A 67 -27.14 1.90 -14.66
C LYS A 67 -26.15 1.97 -15.82
N ARG A 68 -26.58 1.54 -17.01
CA ARG A 68 -25.77 1.64 -18.23
C ARG A 68 -25.78 3.07 -18.79
N ILE A 69 -24.60 3.57 -19.09
CA ILE A 69 -24.37 4.87 -19.74
C ILE A 69 -23.97 4.54 -21.19
N ALA A 70 -24.96 4.54 -22.08
CA ALA A 70 -24.78 4.08 -23.47
C ALA A 70 -23.78 4.92 -24.26
N GLU A 71 -23.73 6.23 -23.99
CA GLU A 71 -22.89 7.21 -24.69
C GLU A 71 -21.39 6.94 -24.52
N ILE A 72 -21.00 6.30 -23.44
CA ILE A 72 -19.59 5.99 -23.13
C ILE A 72 -19.31 4.49 -23.02
N GLY A 73 -20.31 3.63 -23.31
CA GLY A 73 -20.16 2.18 -23.25
C GLY A 73 -19.79 1.65 -21.86
N SER A 74 -20.29 2.30 -20.81
CA SER A 74 -19.95 2.00 -19.41
C SER A 74 -21.20 1.81 -18.56
N TYR A 75 -20.99 1.32 -17.34
CA TYR A 75 -21.97 1.38 -16.26
C TYR A 75 -21.51 2.41 -15.22
N GLY A 76 -22.42 3.10 -14.56
CA GLY A 76 -22.02 4.03 -13.53
C GLY A 76 -23.16 4.84 -12.96
N ASP A 77 -22.85 5.51 -11.87
CA ASP A 77 -23.72 6.49 -11.23
C ASP A 77 -22.93 7.76 -10.95
N LEU A 78 -23.30 8.85 -11.60
CA LEU A 78 -22.62 10.14 -11.47
C LEU A 78 -22.85 10.77 -10.08
N GLU A 79 -23.99 10.47 -9.44
CA GLU A 79 -24.31 10.97 -8.11
C GLU A 79 -23.57 10.19 -7.02
N GLU A 80 -23.57 8.86 -7.14
CA GLU A 80 -22.81 7.97 -6.24
C GLU A 80 -21.31 7.99 -6.55
N GLY A 81 -20.91 8.49 -7.73
CA GLY A 81 -19.50 8.70 -8.10
C GLY A 81 -18.74 7.43 -8.46
N TRP A 82 -19.41 6.38 -8.94
CA TRP A 82 -18.76 5.16 -9.40
C TRP A 82 -18.99 4.91 -10.89
N TYR A 83 -18.06 4.17 -11.52
CA TYR A 83 -18.20 3.67 -12.89
C TYR A 83 -17.48 2.34 -13.08
N TRP A 84 -17.98 1.58 -14.05
CA TRP A 84 -17.38 0.36 -14.57
C TRP A 84 -17.28 0.42 -16.08
N GLN A 85 -16.06 0.53 -16.59
CA GLN A 85 -15.80 0.69 -18.02
C GLN A 85 -15.67 -0.69 -18.68
N SER A 86 -16.77 -1.21 -19.17
CA SER A 86 -16.84 -2.44 -19.97
C SER A 86 -18.23 -2.54 -20.59
N ASP A 87 -18.35 -3.29 -21.69
CA ASP A 87 -19.64 -3.65 -22.29
C ASP A 87 -20.41 -4.67 -21.47
N THR A 88 -19.73 -5.40 -20.59
CA THR A 88 -20.31 -6.42 -19.73
C THR A 88 -19.80 -6.28 -18.31
N ILE A 89 -20.54 -6.79 -17.36
CA ILE A 89 -20.12 -6.94 -15.96
C ILE A 89 -19.90 -8.44 -15.75
N PRO A 90 -18.64 -8.89 -15.54
CA PRO A 90 -18.37 -10.29 -15.22
C PRO A 90 -19.00 -10.65 -13.87
N SER A 91 -19.37 -11.89 -13.68
CA SER A 91 -19.82 -12.36 -12.37
C SER A 91 -18.68 -12.29 -11.35
N LEU A 92 -19.04 -12.12 -10.08
CA LEU A 92 -18.04 -12.15 -9.00
C LEU A 92 -17.23 -13.45 -9.02
N ALA A 93 -17.88 -14.58 -9.32
CA ALA A 93 -17.22 -15.88 -9.40
C ALA A 93 -16.15 -15.92 -10.52
N GLU A 94 -16.42 -15.34 -11.69
CA GLU A 94 -15.44 -15.25 -12.78
C GLU A 94 -14.25 -14.37 -12.40
N MET A 95 -14.51 -13.21 -11.76
CA MET A 95 -13.44 -12.33 -11.26
C MET A 95 -12.58 -13.04 -10.21
N GLN A 96 -13.20 -13.78 -9.30
CA GLN A 96 -12.48 -14.54 -8.27
C GLN A 96 -11.62 -15.66 -8.86
N VAL A 97 -12.11 -16.39 -9.85
CA VAL A 97 -11.32 -17.44 -10.53
C VAL A 97 -10.08 -16.85 -11.20
N GLN A 98 -10.21 -15.71 -11.88
CA GLN A 98 -9.06 -15.03 -12.50
C GLN A 98 -8.07 -14.50 -11.46
N HIS A 99 -8.56 -13.91 -10.40
CA HIS A 99 -7.72 -13.42 -9.30
C HIS A 99 -6.97 -14.56 -8.61
N ASP A 100 -7.67 -15.66 -8.31
CA ASP A 100 -7.08 -16.82 -7.64
C ASP A 100 -5.99 -17.45 -8.51
N ALA A 101 -6.20 -17.54 -9.82
CA ALA A 101 -5.19 -18.02 -10.77
C ALA A 101 -3.92 -17.15 -10.77
N LEU A 102 -4.07 -15.82 -10.68
CA LEU A 102 -2.92 -14.91 -10.53
C LEU A 102 -2.21 -15.12 -9.21
N ALA A 103 -2.95 -15.19 -8.10
CA ALA A 103 -2.38 -15.42 -6.77
C ALA A 103 -1.63 -16.76 -6.67
N ASP A 104 -2.18 -17.82 -7.27
CA ASP A 104 -1.54 -19.13 -7.28
C ASP A 104 -0.29 -19.16 -8.15
N THR A 105 -0.28 -18.44 -9.27
CA THR A 105 0.92 -18.26 -10.10
C THR A 105 2.02 -17.57 -9.30
N LEU A 106 1.70 -16.48 -8.60
CA LEU A 106 2.67 -15.78 -7.76
C LEU A 106 3.22 -16.69 -6.65
N ARG A 107 2.36 -17.44 -5.97
CA ARG A 107 2.79 -18.40 -4.94
C ARG A 107 3.68 -19.51 -5.50
N ALA A 108 3.40 -20.00 -6.70
CA ALA A 108 4.23 -20.99 -7.37
C ALA A 108 5.64 -20.47 -7.68
N GLU A 109 5.79 -19.16 -7.89
CA GLU A 109 7.08 -18.48 -8.05
C GLU A 109 7.74 -18.09 -6.71
N GLY A 110 7.19 -18.54 -5.57
CA GLY A 110 7.74 -18.30 -4.25
C GLY A 110 7.37 -16.94 -3.64
N VAL A 111 6.39 -16.24 -4.20
CA VAL A 111 5.93 -14.94 -3.68
C VAL A 111 4.94 -15.15 -2.53
N GLU A 112 5.13 -14.44 -1.43
CA GLU A 112 4.15 -14.35 -0.36
C GLU A 112 3.00 -13.42 -0.79
N VAL A 113 1.79 -13.98 -0.92
CA VAL A 113 0.59 -13.23 -1.25
C VAL A 113 -0.14 -12.84 0.02
N ILE A 114 -0.24 -11.54 0.26
CA ILE A 114 -0.90 -10.91 1.40
C ILE A 114 -2.18 -10.24 0.90
N TYR A 115 -3.25 -10.33 1.65
CA TYR A 115 -4.51 -9.70 1.29
C TYR A 115 -4.81 -8.47 2.14
N LEU A 116 -5.43 -7.46 1.52
CA LEU A 116 -6.03 -6.35 2.24
C LEU A 116 -7.12 -6.87 3.20
N GLU A 117 -7.15 -6.29 4.39
CA GLU A 117 -8.12 -6.58 5.42
C GLU A 117 -9.19 -5.49 5.50
N ASP A 118 -10.40 -5.86 5.96
CA ASP A 118 -11.49 -4.92 6.26
C ASP A 118 -11.87 -3.98 5.10
N ILE A 119 -12.01 -4.53 3.89
CA ILE A 119 -12.51 -3.79 2.73
C ILE A 119 -13.94 -3.32 2.99
N LYS A 120 -14.23 -2.06 2.66
CA LYS A 120 -15.56 -1.47 2.79
C LYS A 120 -16.40 -1.73 1.54
N GLU A 121 -17.72 -1.77 1.71
CA GLU A 121 -18.68 -2.04 0.63
C GLU A 121 -18.55 -1.12 -0.60
N ASN A 122 -18.03 0.09 -0.43
CA ASN A 122 -17.85 1.05 -1.52
C ASN A 122 -16.44 1.01 -2.14
N GLN A 123 -15.57 0.11 -1.70
CA GLN A 123 -14.16 0.04 -2.14
C GLN A 123 -13.92 -0.99 -3.25
N PHE A 124 -14.84 -1.10 -4.22
CA PHE A 124 -14.76 -2.10 -5.30
C PHE A 124 -13.55 -1.95 -6.23
N LYS A 125 -12.84 -0.83 -6.19
CA LYS A 125 -11.58 -0.61 -6.91
C LYS A 125 -10.33 -1.01 -6.12
N SER A 126 -10.47 -1.50 -4.89
CA SER A 126 -9.31 -1.92 -4.05
C SER A 126 -8.54 -3.12 -4.62
N VAL A 127 -9.06 -3.80 -5.63
CA VAL A 127 -8.32 -4.78 -6.42
C VAL A 127 -7.05 -4.18 -7.06
N TYR A 128 -7.02 -2.87 -7.31
CA TYR A 128 -5.86 -2.13 -7.80
C TYR A 128 -4.98 -1.65 -6.63
N THR A 129 -4.43 -2.58 -5.88
CA THR A 129 -3.64 -2.32 -4.66
C THR A 129 -2.40 -1.47 -4.91
N ARG A 130 -1.84 -1.51 -6.13
CA ARG A 130 -0.69 -0.68 -6.53
C ARG A 130 -0.94 0.81 -6.31
N ASP A 131 -2.18 1.27 -6.44
CA ASP A 131 -2.48 2.71 -6.43
C ASP A 131 -2.57 3.27 -5.02
N SER A 132 -3.07 2.50 -4.03
CA SER A 132 -3.31 2.98 -2.68
C SER A 132 -2.05 3.10 -1.82
N SER A 133 -0.95 2.43 -2.22
CA SER A 133 0.37 2.57 -1.61
C SER A 133 1.46 2.10 -2.55
N PHE A 134 2.69 2.53 -2.31
CA PHE A 134 3.87 2.01 -2.99
C PHE A 134 5.04 1.87 -2.03
N ALA A 135 5.86 0.85 -2.26
CA ALA A 135 7.02 0.55 -1.44
C ALA A 135 8.25 1.32 -1.94
N ILE A 136 9.02 1.83 -0.98
CA ILE A 136 10.36 2.36 -1.19
C ILE A 136 11.29 1.72 -0.15
N LYS A 137 12.58 1.92 -0.23
CA LYS A 137 13.53 1.41 0.77
C LYS A 137 13.07 1.78 2.17
N GLY A 138 12.98 0.80 3.04
CA GLY A 138 12.62 0.96 4.44
C GLY A 138 11.13 0.90 4.75
N GLY A 139 10.22 0.85 3.76
CA GLY A 139 8.80 0.75 4.05
C GLY A 139 7.89 1.22 2.93
N ALA A 140 6.73 1.75 3.30
CA ALA A 140 5.70 2.18 2.37
C ALA A 140 5.39 3.68 2.48
N ILE A 141 4.98 4.24 1.34
CA ILE A 141 4.28 5.52 1.27
C ILE A 141 2.80 5.22 0.98
N VAL A 142 1.92 5.73 1.83
CA VAL A 142 0.48 5.66 1.62
C VAL A 142 0.07 6.81 0.72
N SER A 143 -0.59 6.46 -0.37
CA SER A 143 -1.06 7.37 -1.40
C SER A 143 -2.18 8.29 -0.90
N ARG A 144 -2.60 9.24 -1.72
CA ARG A 144 -3.85 9.95 -1.60
C ARG A 144 -4.58 9.90 -2.93
N MET A 145 -5.67 9.15 -2.94
CA MET A 145 -6.40 8.82 -4.16
C MET A 145 -7.11 10.04 -4.74
N ALA A 146 -6.95 10.26 -6.05
CA ALA A 146 -7.63 11.33 -6.78
C ALA A 146 -9.11 11.00 -7.08
N PRO A 147 -9.47 9.80 -7.57
CA PRO A 147 -10.86 9.46 -7.85
C PRO A 147 -11.69 9.40 -6.57
N ARG A 148 -12.82 10.11 -6.54
CA ARG A 148 -13.70 10.17 -5.36
C ARG A 148 -14.14 8.80 -4.86
N MET A 149 -14.44 7.88 -5.78
CA MET A 149 -14.85 6.50 -5.45
C MET A 149 -13.76 5.67 -4.77
N ARG A 150 -12.50 6.12 -4.85
CA ARG A 150 -11.35 5.44 -4.26
C ARG A 150 -10.85 6.10 -2.97
N GLN A 151 -11.36 7.27 -2.64
CA GLN A 151 -10.99 7.96 -1.41
C GLN A 151 -11.43 7.14 -0.19
N GLY A 152 -10.49 6.91 0.72
CA GLY A 152 -10.68 6.04 1.89
C GLY A 152 -10.04 4.65 1.76
N GLU A 153 -9.59 4.23 0.57
CA GLU A 153 -8.77 3.02 0.41
C GLU A 153 -7.46 3.13 1.20
N GLU A 154 -6.95 4.37 1.35
CA GLU A 154 -5.73 4.68 2.12
C GLU A 154 -5.84 4.22 3.58
N GLN A 155 -7.03 4.27 4.16
CA GLN A 155 -7.26 3.83 5.53
C GLN A 155 -7.12 2.30 5.64
N THR A 156 -7.68 1.57 4.69
CA THR A 156 -7.63 0.11 4.62
C THR A 156 -6.20 -0.38 4.43
N VAL A 157 -5.46 0.18 3.46
CA VAL A 157 -4.07 -0.19 3.21
C VAL A 157 -3.17 0.17 4.39
N THR A 158 -3.37 1.33 5.02
CA THR A 158 -2.61 1.74 6.22
C THR A 158 -2.75 0.71 7.33
N ARG A 159 -3.96 0.24 7.61
CA ARG A 159 -4.22 -0.76 8.64
C ARG A 159 -3.54 -2.08 8.33
N THR A 160 -3.68 -2.57 7.11
CA THR A 160 -3.05 -3.83 6.68
C THR A 160 -1.53 -3.75 6.80
N LEU A 161 -0.89 -2.69 6.28
CA LEU A 161 0.56 -2.51 6.37
C LEU A 161 1.05 -2.42 7.82
N ALA A 162 0.32 -1.70 8.68
CA ALA A 162 0.65 -1.59 10.10
C ALA A 162 0.54 -2.94 10.82
N ASN A 163 -0.50 -3.74 10.54
CA ASN A 163 -0.68 -5.08 11.11
C ASN A 163 0.43 -6.05 10.68
N LEU A 164 0.97 -5.88 9.47
CA LEU A 164 2.12 -6.64 8.97
C LEU A 164 3.44 -6.22 9.64
N GLY A 165 3.47 -5.11 10.37
CA GLY A 165 4.69 -4.53 10.91
C GLY A 165 5.54 -3.76 9.90
N MET A 166 5.00 -3.46 8.71
CA MET A 166 5.72 -2.67 7.70
C MET A 166 5.77 -1.20 8.10
N PRO A 167 6.95 -0.56 8.12
CA PRO A 167 7.05 0.87 8.40
C PRO A 167 6.26 1.72 7.40
N ILE A 168 5.42 2.62 7.90
CA ILE A 168 4.76 3.63 7.08
C ILE A 168 5.60 4.90 7.14
N LEU A 169 6.39 5.11 6.09
CA LEU A 169 7.37 6.22 6.03
C LEU A 169 6.68 7.56 5.81
N ARG A 170 5.57 7.55 5.07
CA ARG A 170 4.79 8.75 4.78
C ARG A 170 3.36 8.41 4.39
N THR A 171 2.45 9.30 4.77
CA THR A 171 1.11 9.40 4.18
C THR A 171 0.99 10.73 3.45
N ILE A 172 0.50 10.71 2.22
CA ILE A 172 0.32 11.94 1.43
C ILE A 172 -0.83 12.75 2.02
N THR A 173 -0.57 14.02 2.33
CA THR A 173 -1.50 14.94 3.00
C THR A 173 -1.56 16.30 2.30
N GLY A 174 -2.44 17.19 2.78
CA GLY A 174 -2.62 18.51 2.20
C GLY A 174 -3.36 18.47 0.86
N GLY A 175 -2.95 19.30 -0.08
CA GLY A 175 -3.53 19.38 -1.43
C GLY A 175 -2.94 18.41 -2.45
N GLY A 176 -1.85 17.69 -2.10
CA GLY A 176 -1.19 16.75 -3.00
C GLY A 176 -2.00 15.48 -3.19
N MET A 177 -1.93 14.92 -4.40
CA MET A 177 -2.48 13.61 -4.73
C MET A 177 -1.42 12.83 -5.50
N ILE A 178 -1.29 11.54 -5.19
CA ILE A 178 -0.45 10.60 -5.91
C ILE A 178 -1.06 9.21 -5.77
N GLU A 179 -1.03 8.47 -6.84
CA GLU A 179 -1.36 7.05 -6.86
C GLU A 179 -0.09 6.27 -7.18
N GLY A 180 0.11 5.14 -6.51
CA GLY A 180 1.34 4.36 -6.69
C GLY A 180 1.55 3.86 -8.12
N GLY A 181 0.48 3.78 -8.93
CA GLY A 181 0.57 3.53 -10.36
C GLY A 181 1.29 4.61 -11.16
N SER A 182 1.41 5.84 -10.60
CA SER A 182 2.17 6.95 -11.17
C SER A 182 3.63 6.99 -10.71
N PHE A 183 4.04 6.07 -9.85
CA PHE A 183 5.40 5.96 -9.34
C PHE A 183 6.17 4.86 -10.08
N CYS A 184 7.41 5.12 -10.48
CA CYS A 184 8.32 4.11 -10.99
C CYS A 184 9.76 4.40 -10.56
N TRP A 185 10.55 3.36 -10.40
CA TRP A 185 11.97 3.45 -10.14
C TRP A 185 12.75 3.72 -11.43
N LEU A 186 13.58 4.74 -11.45
CA LEU A 186 14.55 4.98 -12.52
C LEU A 186 15.88 4.25 -12.26
N ASN A 187 16.26 4.13 -11.00
CA ASN A 187 17.41 3.37 -10.49
C ASN A 187 17.20 3.13 -9.00
N SER A 188 18.13 2.47 -8.32
CA SER A 188 17.99 2.10 -6.89
C SER A 188 17.97 3.29 -5.89
N THR A 189 18.04 4.52 -6.36
CA THR A 189 18.04 5.73 -5.51
C THR A 189 17.10 6.84 -6.00
N THR A 190 16.46 6.65 -7.16
CA THR A 190 15.61 7.69 -7.80
C THR A 190 14.35 7.06 -8.37
#